data_ff1f3a4e97241d7792a6f93950fbec58
#
_entry.id   ff1f3a4e97241d7792a6f93950fbec58
#
_cell.length_a   1.000
_cell.length_b   1.000
_cell.length_c   1.000
_cell.angle_alpha   90.00
_cell.angle_beta   90.00
_cell.angle_gamma   90.00
#
_symmetry.space_group_name_H-M   'P 1'
#
loop_
_entity.id
_entity.type
_entity.pdbx_description
1 polymer ?
#
loop_
_entity_poly.entity_id
_entity_poly.type
_entity_poly.pdbx_seq_one_letter_code
_entity_poly.pdbx_strand_id
1 'polypeptide(L)'
;MLAKANRITRGADYKATVRRGVRATNANSVTYLRPNPDSEVVRFGFIVAKTVGIANRRNLVRRRLKAIAYELLPQMTPGVDVVIRALPGSAQAEWATLHEEISRSVSRITSRGNSRR
;
A
#
# COMPACT_ATOMS: atom_id res chain seq x y z
N MET A 1 13.87 -5.59 2.93
CA MET A 1 12.92 -4.91 3.85
C MET A 1 12.83 -3.43 3.54
N LEU A 2 11.68 -2.84 3.79
CA LEU A 2 11.51 -1.41 3.59
C LEU A 2 12.41 -0.61 4.54
N ALA A 3 13.19 0.31 3.98
CA ALA A 3 13.97 1.23 4.78
C ALA A 3 13.04 2.19 5.53
N LYS A 4 13.53 2.74 6.63
CA LYS A 4 12.75 3.67 7.44
C LYS A 4 12.24 4.87 6.62
N ALA A 5 13.04 5.37 5.70
CA ALA A 5 12.65 6.49 4.83
C ALA A 5 11.48 6.14 3.89
N ASN A 6 11.25 4.86 3.63
CA ASN A 6 10.18 4.39 2.76
C ASN A 6 8.91 4.01 3.53
N ARG A 7 8.76 4.48 4.76
CA ARG A 7 7.59 4.19 5.60
C ARG A 7 6.87 5.47 5.99
N ILE A 8 5.55 5.43 5.92
CA ILE A 8 4.71 6.49 6.46
C ILE A 8 4.63 6.26 7.97
N THR A 9 4.90 7.29 8.77
CA THR A 9 4.90 7.17 10.23
C THR A 9 3.87 8.06 10.92
N ARG A 10 3.37 9.10 10.25
CA ARG A 10 2.44 10.05 10.84
C ARG A 10 1.01 9.73 10.48
N GLY A 11 0.13 9.78 11.49
CA GLY A 11 -1.31 9.56 11.28
C GLY A 11 -1.92 10.55 10.28
N ALA A 12 -1.45 11.80 10.27
CA ALA A 12 -1.91 12.81 9.33
C ALA A 12 -1.61 12.43 7.88
N ASP A 13 -0.46 11.81 7.63
CA ASP A 13 -0.08 11.37 6.29
C ASP A 13 -0.92 10.18 5.83
N TYR A 14 -1.26 9.27 6.75
CA TYR A 14 -2.21 8.18 6.46
C TYR A 14 -3.57 8.74 6.05
N LYS A 15 -4.10 9.65 6.85
CA LYS A 15 -5.40 10.27 6.58
C LYS A 15 -5.43 11.00 5.26
N ALA A 16 -4.40 11.79 4.97
CA ALA A 16 -4.32 12.54 3.74
C ALA A 16 -4.29 11.62 2.52
N THR A 17 -3.53 10.53 2.60
CA THR A 17 -3.41 9.58 1.50
C THR A 17 -4.74 8.87 1.25
N VAL A 18 -5.42 8.43 2.31
CA VAL A 18 -6.71 7.75 2.18
C VAL A 18 -7.80 8.69 1.65
N ARG A 19 -7.83 9.93 2.12
CA ARG A 19 -8.87 10.90 1.71
C ARG A 19 -8.66 11.47 0.33
N ARG A 20 -7.42 11.77 -0.03
CA ARG A 20 -7.11 12.52 -1.27
C ARG A 20 -6.49 11.67 -2.35
N GLY A 21 -6.04 10.48 -2.03
CA GLY A 21 -5.37 9.61 -2.98
C GLY A 21 -6.31 8.98 -3.99
N VAL A 22 -5.74 8.58 -5.11
CA VAL A 22 -6.42 7.72 -6.05
C VAL A 22 -6.50 6.32 -5.43
N ARG A 23 -7.60 5.63 -5.63
CA ARG A 23 -7.88 4.37 -4.95
C ARG A 23 -8.12 3.24 -5.94
N ALA A 24 -7.59 2.06 -5.64
CA ALA A 24 -7.90 0.82 -6.35
C ALA A 24 -8.35 -0.22 -5.33
N THR A 25 -9.57 -0.73 -5.50
CA THR A 25 -10.19 -1.69 -4.59
C THR A 25 -10.16 -3.09 -5.19
N ASN A 26 -9.74 -4.06 -4.38
CA ASN A 26 -9.72 -5.48 -4.75
C ASN A 26 -10.41 -6.30 -3.67
N ALA A 27 -10.49 -7.62 -3.89
CA ALA A 27 -11.14 -8.53 -2.95
C ALA A 27 -10.49 -8.52 -1.57
N ASN A 28 -9.17 -8.41 -1.52
CA ASN A 28 -8.40 -8.57 -0.28
C ASN A 28 -7.69 -7.29 0.20
N SER A 29 -7.73 -6.24 -0.59
CA SER A 29 -7.02 -5.01 -0.26
C SER A 29 -7.57 -3.79 -0.98
N VAL A 30 -7.30 -2.62 -0.41
CA VAL A 30 -7.54 -1.33 -1.06
C VAL A 30 -6.21 -0.60 -1.06
N THR A 31 -5.77 -0.13 -2.22
CA THR A 31 -4.54 0.61 -2.37
C THR A 31 -4.85 2.07 -2.68
N TYR A 32 -4.24 2.99 -1.92
CA TYR A 32 -4.39 4.43 -2.10
C TYR A 32 -3.03 5.00 -2.49
N LEU A 33 -3.01 5.92 -3.45
CA LEU A 33 -1.78 6.60 -3.84
C LEU A 33 -2.02 8.10 -3.91
N ARG A 34 -1.17 8.86 -3.24
CA ARG A 34 -1.22 10.32 -3.23
C ARG A 34 0.15 10.87 -3.64
N PRO A 35 0.20 11.79 -4.62
CA PRO A 35 1.46 12.50 -4.90
C PRO A 35 1.94 13.25 -3.67
N ASN A 36 3.24 13.22 -3.44
CA ASN A 36 3.88 13.94 -2.34
C ASN A 36 5.13 14.63 -2.89
N PRO A 37 4.99 15.84 -3.46
CA PRO A 37 6.11 16.51 -4.11
C PRO A 37 7.22 16.93 -3.14
N ASP A 38 6.93 16.96 -1.84
CA ASP A 38 7.94 17.28 -0.83
C ASP A 38 8.82 16.09 -0.48
N SER A 39 8.51 14.91 -1.01
CA SER A 39 9.27 13.70 -0.75
C SER A 39 10.09 13.30 -1.99
N GLU A 40 11.33 12.86 -1.75
CA GLU A 40 12.20 12.36 -2.81
C GLU A 40 12.16 10.84 -2.90
N VAL A 41 11.31 10.20 -2.12
CA VAL A 41 11.19 8.74 -2.05
C VAL A 41 9.74 8.31 -2.19
N VAL A 42 9.53 7.01 -2.36
CA VAL A 42 8.21 6.40 -2.23
C VAL A 42 8.05 5.99 -0.77
N ARG A 43 6.92 6.35 -0.15
CA ARG A 43 6.64 5.93 1.22
C ARG A 43 5.40 5.05 1.24
N PHE A 44 5.48 3.96 1.99
CA PHE A 44 4.37 3.02 2.16
C PHE A 44 3.82 3.05 3.58
N GLY A 45 2.51 2.93 3.70
CA GLY A 45 1.84 2.70 4.97
C GLY A 45 0.90 1.52 4.85
N PHE A 46 0.65 0.84 5.96
CA PHE A 46 -0.18 -0.37 5.98
C PHE A 46 -1.23 -0.26 7.07
N ILE A 47 -2.48 -0.56 6.72
CA ILE A 47 -3.59 -0.57 7.67
C ILE A 47 -4.11 -2.00 7.75
N VAL A 48 -3.94 -2.62 8.91
CA VAL A 48 -4.42 -3.97 9.18
C VAL A 48 -5.26 -3.92 10.45
N ALA A 49 -6.56 -3.78 10.28
CA ALA A 49 -7.49 -3.63 11.39
C ALA A 49 -7.82 -4.98 12.05
N LYS A 50 -8.46 -4.92 13.21
CA LYS A 50 -8.86 -6.11 13.97
C LYS A 50 -9.79 -7.03 13.19
N THR A 51 -10.55 -6.48 12.24
CA THR A 51 -11.44 -7.25 11.39
C THR A 51 -10.73 -8.25 10.48
N VAL A 52 -9.42 -8.07 10.27
CA VAL A 52 -8.62 -9.01 9.48
C VAL A 52 -8.39 -10.31 10.25
N GLY A 53 -8.26 -10.24 11.56
CA GLY A 53 -8.09 -11.42 12.39
C GLY A 53 -7.36 -11.10 13.69
N ILE A 54 -6.99 -12.17 14.41
CA ILE A 54 -6.23 -12.07 15.66
C ILE A 54 -4.82 -11.52 15.39
N ALA A 55 -4.12 -11.13 16.46
CA ALA A 55 -2.82 -10.46 16.35
C ALA A 55 -1.82 -11.22 15.49
N ASN A 56 -1.73 -12.54 15.63
CA ASN A 56 -0.80 -13.35 14.85
C ASN A 56 -1.07 -13.26 13.34
N ARG A 57 -2.34 -13.29 12.97
CA ARG A 57 -2.74 -13.20 11.56
C ARG A 57 -2.50 -11.79 11.02
N ARG A 58 -2.81 -10.77 11.82
CA ARG A 58 -2.54 -9.39 11.42
C ARG A 58 -1.04 -9.16 11.19
N ASN A 59 -0.21 -9.70 12.06
CA ASN A 59 1.24 -9.59 11.91
C ASN A 59 1.74 -10.29 10.65
N LEU A 60 1.18 -11.45 10.34
CA LEU A 60 1.51 -12.17 9.11
C LEU A 60 1.16 -11.34 7.88
N VAL A 61 -0.06 -10.78 7.86
CA VAL A 61 -0.51 -9.93 6.76
C VAL A 61 0.41 -8.72 6.60
N ARG A 62 0.75 -8.03 7.70
CA ARG A 62 1.68 -6.88 7.64
C ARG A 62 3.01 -7.25 7.03
N ARG A 63 3.58 -8.38 7.42
CA ARG A 63 4.87 -8.82 6.88
C ARG A 63 4.78 -9.09 5.39
N ARG A 64 3.70 -9.71 4.94
CA ARG A 64 3.46 -9.96 3.53
C ARG A 64 3.32 -8.67 2.74
N LEU A 65 2.54 -7.73 3.25
CA LEU A 65 2.35 -6.44 2.58
C LEU A 65 3.66 -5.66 2.48
N LYS A 66 4.46 -5.68 3.53
CA LYS A 66 5.78 -5.02 3.52
C LYS A 66 6.71 -5.65 2.50
N ALA A 67 6.72 -6.97 2.41
CA ALA A 67 7.55 -7.67 1.44
C ALA A 67 7.13 -7.37 0.00
N ILE A 68 5.82 -7.33 -0.25
CA ILE A 68 5.29 -6.97 -1.57
C ILE A 68 5.69 -5.53 -1.92
N ALA A 69 5.53 -4.61 -0.99
CA ALA A 69 5.91 -3.21 -1.20
C ALA A 69 7.39 -3.07 -1.52
N TYR A 70 8.23 -3.81 -0.81
CA TYR A 70 9.67 -3.80 -1.06
C TYR A 70 10.00 -4.25 -2.49
N GLU A 71 9.33 -5.29 -2.98
CA GLU A 71 9.53 -5.77 -4.34
C GLU A 71 9.07 -4.76 -5.39
N LEU A 72 8.03 -3.99 -5.10
CA LEU A 72 7.49 -3.00 -6.04
C LEU A 72 8.29 -1.71 -6.09
N LEU A 73 9.02 -1.43 -5.02
CA LEU A 73 9.72 -0.16 -4.84
C LEU A 73 10.61 0.25 -6.03
N PRO A 74 11.46 -0.65 -6.59
CA PRO A 74 12.33 -0.27 -7.71
C PRO A 74 11.60 0.15 -8.99
N GLN A 75 10.34 -0.22 -9.11
CA GLN A 75 9.53 0.07 -10.30
C GLN A 75 8.72 1.34 -10.16
N MET A 76 8.78 2.00 -9.00
CA MET A 76 7.93 3.15 -8.71
C MET A 76 8.70 4.46 -8.82
N THR A 77 8.00 5.49 -9.29
CA THR A 77 8.55 6.85 -9.35
C THR A 77 8.48 7.49 -7.98
N PRO A 78 9.59 8.08 -7.48
CA PRO A 78 9.59 8.76 -6.18
C PRO A 78 8.60 9.92 -6.10
N GLY A 79 8.30 10.35 -4.89
CA GLY A 79 7.41 11.47 -4.64
C GLY A 79 5.95 11.06 -4.52
N VAL A 80 5.68 9.85 -4.05
CA VAL A 80 4.32 9.38 -3.80
C VAL A 80 4.23 8.70 -2.45
N ASP A 81 3.07 8.80 -1.82
CA ASP A 81 2.70 8.04 -0.63
C ASP A 81 1.67 7.00 -1.03
N VAL A 82 1.87 5.78 -0.60
CA VAL A 82 0.97 4.66 -0.88
C VAL A 82 0.54 4.02 0.43
N VAL A 83 -0.77 3.92 0.63
CA VAL A 83 -1.34 3.21 1.77
C VAL A 83 -2.05 1.97 1.26
N ILE A 84 -1.74 0.83 1.84
CA ILE A 84 -2.40 -0.43 1.52
C ILE A 84 -3.21 -0.86 2.74
N ARG A 85 -4.52 -0.92 2.58
CA ARG A 85 -5.43 -1.42 3.62
C ARG A 85 -5.77 -2.87 3.33
N ALA A 86 -5.49 -3.74 4.29
CA ALA A 86 -5.90 -5.14 4.20
C ALA A 86 -7.39 -5.25 4.52
N LEU A 87 -8.10 -6.04 3.72
CA LEU A 87 -9.50 -6.38 3.97
C LEU A 87 -9.57 -7.74 4.67
N PRO A 88 -10.73 -8.11 5.27
CA PRO A 88 -10.82 -9.34 6.05
C PRO A 88 -10.33 -10.61 5.35
N GLY A 89 -10.53 -10.72 4.03
CA GLY A 89 -10.08 -11.88 3.27
C GLY A 89 -8.58 -12.05 3.13
N SER A 90 -7.81 -11.00 3.45
CA SER A 90 -6.36 -11.02 3.25
C SER A 90 -5.64 -12.06 4.10
N ALA A 91 -6.20 -12.41 5.27
CA ALA A 91 -5.58 -13.40 6.17
C ALA A 91 -5.60 -14.81 5.57
N GLN A 92 -6.59 -15.12 4.74
CA GLN A 92 -6.73 -16.42 4.09
C GLN A 92 -6.20 -16.43 2.66
N ALA A 93 -5.88 -15.28 2.10
CA ALA A 93 -5.36 -15.20 0.73
C ALA A 93 -3.94 -15.74 0.65
N GLU A 94 -3.62 -16.38 -0.46
CA GLU A 94 -2.27 -16.84 -0.71
C GLU A 94 -1.37 -15.65 -1.05
N TRP A 95 -0.07 -15.80 -0.79
CA TRP A 95 0.94 -14.81 -1.12
C TRP A 95 0.83 -14.34 -2.57
N ALA A 96 0.77 -15.31 -3.49
CA ALA A 96 0.73 -15.00 -4.92
C ALA A 96 -0.50 -14.16 -5.28
N THR A 97 -1.64 -14.45 -4.67
CA THR A 97 -2.87 -13.69 -4.89
C THR A 97 -2.74 -12.25 -4.41
N LEU A 98 -2.24 -12.05 -3.20
CA LEU A 98 -2.01 -10.72 -2.65
C LEU A 98 -1.00 -9.94 -3.49
N HIS A 99 0.09 -10.59 -3.86
CA HIS A 99 1.15 -9.98 -4.65
C HIS A 99 0.63 -9.49 -6.00
N GLU A 100 -0.09 -10.33 -6.71
CA GLU A 100 -0.67 -9.97 -8.01
C GLU A 100 -1.68 -8.84 -7.88
N GLU A 101 -2.55 -8.94 -6.88
CA GLU A 101 -3.61 -7.96 -6.63
C GLU A 101 -3.02 -6.56 -6.37
N ILE A 102 -2.04 -6.49 -5.49
CA ILE A 102 -1.41 -5.22 -5.11
C ILE A 102 -0.56 -4.67 -6.26
N SER A 103 0.21 -5.53 -6.93
CA SER A 103 1.02 -5.13 -8.07
C SER A 103 0.17 -4.51 -9.17
N ARG A 104 -0.96 -5.11 -9.46
CA ARG A 104 -1.89 -4.63 -10.46
C ARG A 104 -2.53 -3.31 -10.04
N SER A 105 -2.87 -3.18 -8.77
CA SER A 105 -3.43 -1.94 -8.23
C SER A 105 -2.44 -0.78 -8.32
N VAL A 106 -1.21 -1.00 -7.89
CA VAL A 106 -0.17 0.03 -7.94
C VAL A 106 0.08 0.46 -9.39
N SER A 107 0.17 -0.49 -10.31
CA SER A 107 0.36 -0.19 -11.73
C SER A 107 -0.78 0.66 -12.29
N ARG A 108 -2.02 0.30 -11.96
CA ARG A 108 -3.22 0.99 -12.43
C ARG A 108 -3.30 2.43 -11.92
N ILE A 109 -3.12 2.64 -10.62
CA ILE A 109 -3.24 3.98 -10.04
C ILE A 109 -2.06 4.86 -10.40
N THR A 110 -0.88 4.28 -10.61
CA THR A 110 0.28 5.03 -11.10
C THR A 110 0.01 5.55 -12.53
N SER A 111 -0.55 4.71 -13.39
CA SER A 111 -0.91 5.11 -14.75
C SER A 111 -1.94 6.23 -14.74
N ARG A 112 -2.96 6.15 -13.86
CA ARG A 112 -3.97 7.21 -13.73
C ARG A 112 -3.34 8.51 -13.28
N GLY A 113 -2.43 8.45 -12.31
CA GLY A 113 -1.73 9.62 -11.82
C GLY A 113 -0.94 10.31 -12.93
N ASN A 114 -0.29 9.53 -13.78
CA ASN A 114 0.48 10.05 -14.90
C ASN A 114 -0.41 10.64 -15.99
N SER A 115 -1.56 10.03 -16.25
CA SER A 115 -2.46 10.49 -17.31
C SER A 115 -3.17 11.81 -17.00
N ARG A 116 -3.11 12.27 -15.77
CA ARG A 116 -3.74 13.54 -15.35
C ARG A 116 -2.88 14.77 -15.53
N ARG A 117 -1.70 14.59 -16.02
CA ARG A 117 -0.79 15.71 -16.23
C ARG A 117 -1.14 16.52 -17.46
#